data_0b67faf73836b42aa9e9efc80290dec5
#
_entry.id   0b67faf73836b42aa9e9efc80290dec5
#
_cell.length_a   1.000
_cell.length_b   1.000
_cell.length_c   1.000
_cell.angle_alpha   90.00
_cell.angle_beta   90.00
_cell.angle_gamma   90.00
#
_symmetry.space_group_name_H-M   'P 1'
#
loop_
_entity.id
_entity.type
_entity.pdbx_description
1 polymer ?
#
loop_
_entity_poly.entity_id
_entity_poly.type
_entity_poly.pdbx_seq_one_letter_code
_entity_poly.pdbx_strand_id
1 'polypeptide(L)'
;MKAVVFEQFSTPPTIQQVPDPTPEPHGVVVKVMANGVCRSDWHGWMGHDPDIRLPHVPGHELSGVVEAVGKDVTKWRVGDRVTVPFVGGCGTCPECNAGHHQVCDSQFQPGFTHWGSFAEYVGIHYADVNLVALPDTLAFDTAASLGCRFVTSFRAVVDQGRVSPGQWVAVHG
;
A
#
# COMPACT_ATOMS: atom_id res chain seq x y z
N MET A 1 -4.70 17.14 7.32
CA MET A 1 -3.45 16.84 6.58
C MET A 1 -3.46 17.39 5.18
N LYS A 2 -2.28 17.60 4.57
CA LYS A 2 -2.17 17.87 3.14
C LYS A 2 -2.22 16.57 2.37
N ALA A 3 -2.96 16.56 1.25
CA ALA A 3 -3.04 15.41 0.35
C ALA A 3 -3.12 15.89 -1.12
N VAL A 4 -2.66 15.04 -2.02
CA VAL A 4 -2.84 15.22 -3.46
C VAL A 4 -4.19 14.61 -3.84
N VAL A 5 -5.13 15.45 -4.26
CA VAL A 5 -6.52 15.04 -4.52
C VAL A 5 -6.88 15.26 -5.98
N PHE A 6 -7.53 14.32 -6.60
CA PHE A 6 -8.25 14.55 -7.84
C PHE A 6 -9.76 14.34 -7.65
N GLU A 7 -10.53 15.28 -8.16
CA GLU A 7 -12.00 15.31 -8.02
C GLU A 7 -12.72 14.80 -9.28
N GLN A 8 -11.98 14.73 -10.37
CA GLN A 8 -12.45 14.23 -11.67
C GLN A 8 -11.33 13.43 -12.32
N PHE A 9 -11.69 12.37 -13.02
CA PHE A 9 -10.73 11.61 -13.81
C PHE A 9 -10.08 12.47 -14.89
N SER A 10 -8.83 12.21 -15.18
CA SER A 10 -8.03 12.87 -16.23
C SER A 10 -7.85 14.39 -16.04
N THR A 11 -8.18 14.94 -14.88
CA THR A 11 -7.90 16.34 -14.54
C THR A 11 -6.67 16.45 -13.63
N PRO A 12 -5.86 17.51 -13.72
CA PRO A 12 -4.71 17.69 -12.85
C PRO A 12 -5.10 17.61 -11.37
N PRO A 13 -4.43 16.79 -10.57
CA PRO A 13 -4.68 16.74 -9.14
C PRO A 13 -4.19 18.02 -8.46
N THR A 14 -4.75 18.34 -7.31
CA THR A 14 -4.40 19.54 -6.52
C THR A 14 -4.01 19.14 -5.10
N ILE A 15 -3.15 19.94 -4.48
CA ILE A 15 -2.85 19.77 -3.05
C ILE A 15 -3.98 20.44 -2.26
N GLN A 16 -4.64 19.64 -1.43
CA GLN A 16 -5.76 20.09 -0.61
C GLN A 16 -5.51 19.80 0.87
N GLN A 17 -6.15 20.61 1.73
CA GLN A 17 -6.24 20.31 3.15
C GLN A 17 -7.46 19.43 3.38
N VAL A 18 -7.24 18.21 3.85
CA VAL A 18 -8.29 17.23 4.11
C VAL A 18 -8.24 16.76 5.58
N PRO A 19 -9.30 16.16 6.12
CA PRO A 19 -9.26 15.60 7.48
C PRO A 19 -8.15 14.56 7.63
N ASP A 20 -7.55 14.50 8.82
CA ASP A 20 -6.61 13.45 9.15
C ASP A 20 -7.34 12.10 9.26
N PRO A 21 -6.76 10.99 8.81
CA PRO A 21 -7.36 9.69 9.01
C PRO A 21 -7.34 9.29 10.49
N THR A 22 -8.35 8.56 10.90
CA THR A 22 -8.39 7.90 12.21
C THR A 22 -8.24 6.38 12.01
N PRO A 23 -7.52 5.68 12.90
CA PRO A 23 -7.32 4.25 12.72
C PRO A 23 -8.63 3.48 12.96
N GLU A 24 -8.93 2.55 12.08
CA GLU A 24 -9.94 1.52 12.34
C GLU A 24 -9.51 0.65 13.53
N PRO A 25 -10.42 -0.06 14.21
CA PRO A 25 -10.08 -0.86 15.39
C PRO A 25 -8.90 -1.82 15.18
N HIS A 26 -8.79 -2.42 14.00
CA HIS A 26 -7.73 -3.36 13.58
C HIS A 26 -6.68 -2.71 12.66
N GLY A 27 -6.70 -1.40 12.51
CA GLY A 27 -5.85 -0.64 11.62
C GLY A 27 -4.89 0.29 12.34
N VAL A 28 -4.06 0.95 11.56
CA VAL A 28 -3.16 2.02 12.02
C VAL A 28 -3.27 3.23 11.11
N VAL A 29 -2.80 4.36 11.60
CA VAL A 29 -2.43 5.50 10.76
C VAL A 29 -0.91 5.52 10.62
N VAL A 30 -0.44 5.61 9.41
CA VAL A 30 1.00 5.74 9.09
C VAL A 30 1.28 7.16 8.65
N LYS A 31 2.25 7.83 9.30
CA LYS A 31 2.87 9.05 8.80
C LYS A 31 3.78 8.68 7.63
N VAL A 32 3.45 9.16 6.45
CA VAL A 32 4.17 8.83 5.22
C VAL A 32 5.52 9.56 5.20
N MET A 33 6.61 8.81 5.10
CA MET A 33 7.97 9.34 5.01
C MET A 33 8.50 9.30 3.58
N ALA A 34 8.08 8.31 2.80
CA ALA A 34 8.38 8.22 1.38
C ALA A 34 7.26 7.50 0.64
N ASN A 35 7.07 7.87 -0.61
CA ASN A 35 6.08 7.26 -1.48
C ASN A 35 6.62 7.16 -2.91
N GLY A 36 6.39 6.02 -3.56
CA GLY A 36 6.70 5.80 -4.96
C GLY A 36 5.56 6.23 -5.87
N VAL A 37 5.86 6.52 -7.13
CA VAL A 37 4.87 6.76 -8.19
C VAL A 37 4.88 5.56 -9.12
N CYS A 38 3.73 4.93 -9.30
CA CYS A 38 3.54 3.76 -10.12
C CYS A 38 2.67 4.06 -11.35
N ARG A 39 2.81 3.26 -12.39
CA ARG A 39 1.94 3.34 -13.57
C ARG A 39 0.47 3.11 -13.20
N SER A 40 0.19 2.35 -12.14
CA SER A 40 -1.16 2.09 -11.65
C SER A 40 -1.83 3.36 -11.12
N ASP A 41 -1.10 4.30 -10.52
CA ASP A 41 -1.66 5.61 -10.09
C ASP A 41 -2.19 6.39 -11.30
N TRP A 42 -1.46 6.32 -12.44
CA TRP A 42 -1.93 6.92 -13.70
C TRP A 42 -3.19 6.24 -14.21
N HIS A 43 -3.27 4.89 -14.16
CA HIS A 43 -4.50 4.18 -14.57
C HIS A 43 -5.69 4.56 -13.68
N GLY A 44 -5.47 4.69 -12.38
CA GLY A 44 -6.49 5.16 -11.44
C GLY A 44 -6.95 6.58 -11.76
N TRP A 45 -6.01 7.49 -11.98
CA TRP A 45 -6.31 8.87 -12.36
C TRP A 45 -7.05 8.98 -13.69
N MET A 46 -6.77 8.09 -14.66
CA MET A 46 -7.48 8.02 -15.96
C MET A 46 -8.89 7.41 -15.86
N GLY A 47 -9.29 6.87 -14.70
CA GLY A 47 -10.59 6.24 -14.51
C GLY A 47 -10.69 4.81 -15.06
N HIS A 48 -9.54 4.13 -15.24
CA HIS A 48 -9.51 2.75 -15.74
C HIS A 48 -9.80 1.72 -14.63
N ASP A 49 -9.79 2.15 -13.36
CA ASP A 49 -10.05 1.29 -12.22
C ASP A 49 -11.46 1.55 -11.67
N PRO A 50 -12.34 0.53 -11.66
CA PRO A 50 -13.74 0.69 -11.24
C PRO A 50 -13.92 0.86 -9.73
N ASP A 51 -12.91 0.57 -8.92
CA ASP A 51 -13.00 0.64 -7.46
C ASP A 51 -12.75 2.04 -6.93
N ILE A 52 -12.15 2.93 -7.73
CA ILE A 52 -11.88 4.30 -7.33
C ILE A 52 -13.18 5.11 -7.21
N ARG A 53 -13.33 5.76 -6.07
CA ARG A 53 -14.43 6.70 -5.77
C ARG A 53 -13.88 8.11 -5.61
N LEU A 54 -14.47 9.07 -6.32
CA LEU A 54 -14.10 10.48 -6.27
C LEU A 54 -14.80 11.23 -5.12
N PRO A 55 -14.17 12.22 -4.48
CA PRO A 55 -12.78 12.64 -4.67
C PRO A 55 -11.80 11.59 -4.14
N HIS A 56 -10.60 11.51 -4.73
CA HIS A 56 -9.65 10.44 -4.43
C HIS A 56 -8.23 10.95 -4.17
N VAL A 57 -7.52 10.23 -3.29
CA VAL A 57 -6.09 10.38 -2.98
C VAL A 57 -5.37 9.13 -3.47
N PRO A 58 -4.50 9.22 -4.48
CA PRO A 58 -3.74 8.07 -4.97
C PRO A 58 -2.54 7.72 -4.06
N GLY A 59 -1.75 6.74 -4.48
CA GLY A 59 -0.52 6.32 -3.81
C GLY A 59 -0.66 5.01 -3.04
N HIS A 60 0.20 4.04 -3.37
CA HIS A 60 0.17 2.68 -2.80
C HIS A 60 1.57 2.09 -2.58
N GLU A 61 2.61 2.81 -2.94
CA GLU A 61 4.00 2.43 -2.69
C GLU A 61 4.58 3.28 -1.57
N LEU A 62 4.38 2.89 -0.33
CA LEU A 62 4.70 3.73 0.82
C LEU A 62 5.62 3.07 1.84
N SER A 63 6.28 3.92 2.58
CA SER A 63 6.94 3.59 3.83
C SER A 63 6.80 4.74 4.82
N GLY A 64 6.79 4.44 6.10
CA GLY A 64 6.58 5.47 7.09
C GLY A 64 6.72 5.00 8.52
N VAL A 65 6.14 5.79 9.41
CA VAL A 65 6.16 5.55 10.85
C VAL A 65 4.71 5.47 11.34
N VAL A 66 4.41 4.49 12.18
CA VAL A 66 3.10 4.36 12.82
C VAL A 66 2.85 5.57 13.69
N GLU A 67 1.79 6.33 13.41
CA GLU A 67 1.39 7.55 14.12
C GLU A 67 0.27 7.29 15.13
N ALA A 68 -0.68 6.43 14.77
CA ALA A 68 -1.79 6.05 15.64
C ALA A 68 -2.15 4.58 15.43
N VAL A 69 -2.67 3.94 16.48
CA VAL A 69 -2.94 2.51 16.51
C VAL A 69 -4.39 2.27 16.94
N GLY A 70 -5.10 1.42 16.21
CA GLY A 70 -6.45 0.97 16.56
C GLY A 70 -6.44 0.06 17.79
N LYS A 71 -7.56 0.03 18.49
CA LYS A 71 -7.70 -0.65 19.80
C LYS A 71 -7.49 -2.18 19.78
N ASP A 72 -7.67 -2.80 18.62
CA ASP A 72 -7.57 -4.26 18.44
C ASP A 72 -6.23 -4.69 17.80
N VAL A 73 -5.34 -3.73 17.51
CA VAL A 73 -3.99 -4.01 17.00
C VAL A 73 -3.08 -4.47 18.14
N THR A 74 -2.35 -5.55 17.92
CA THR A 74 -1.54 -6.20 18.96
C THR A 74 -0.04 -6.23 18.67
N LYS A 75 0.36 -6.14 17.39
CA LYS A 75 1.75 -6.29 16.98
C LYS A 75 2.49 -4.97 16.80
N TRP A 76 1.76 -3.85 16.72
CA TRP A 76 2.32 -2.55 16.33
C TRP A 76 2.10 -1.50 17.40
N ARG A 77 3.00 -0.53 17.44
CA ARG A 77 2.94 0.64 18.34
C ARG A 77 3.36 1.91 17.61
N VAL A 78 2.98 3.05 18.15
CA VAL A 78 3.43 4.36 17.67
C VAL A 78 4.96 4.42 17.68
N GLY A 79 5.53 4.92 16.58
CA GLY A 79 6.97 5.01 16.36
C GLY A 79 7.57 3.86 15.55
N ASP A 80 6.85 2.75 15.33
CA ASP A 80 7.36 1.64 14.53
C ASP A 80 7.53 2.06 13.06
N ARG A 81 8.67 1.69 12.47
CA ARG A 81 8.99 1.93 11.06
C ARG A 81 8.42 0.81 10.21
N VAL A 82 7.63 1.15 9.21
CA VAL A 82 6.85 0.16 8.45
C VAL A 82 6.80 0.46 6.95
N THR A 83 6.56 -0.60 6.18
CA THR A 83 6.02 -0.55 4.82
C THR A 83 4.82 -1.49 4.74
N VAL A 84 4.12 -1.48 3.61
CA VAL A 84 2.93 -2.29 3.39
C VAL A 84 2.90 -2.78 1.94
N PRO A 85 2.44 -4.00 1.65
CA PRO A 85 2.17 -4.44 0.28
C PRO A 85 1.01 -3.62 -0.30
N PHE A 86 1.02 -3.39 -1.62
CA PHE A 86 -0.02 -2.60 -2.29
C PHE A 86 -1.42 -3.22 -2.19
N VAL A 87 -1.50 -4.54 -1.97
CA VAL A 87 -2.74 -5.27 -1.65
C VAL A 87 -2.64 -5.82 -0.24
N GLY A 88 -3.53 -5.36 0.62
CA GLY A 88 -3.67 -5.89 1.98
C GLY A 88 -4.76 -6.95 2.07
N GLY A 89 -4.52 -8.01 2.82
CA GLY A 89 -5.48 -9.07 3.11
C GLY A 89 -6.23 -8.84 4.42
N CYS A 90 -7.41 -9.44 4.56
CA CYS A 90 -8.20 -9.38 5.81
C CYS A 90 -7.64 -10.33 6.90
N GLY A 91 -6.82 -11.31 6.55
CA GLY A 91 -6.23 -12.29 7.47
C GLY A 91 -7.16 -13.43 7.90
N THR A 92 -8.43 -13.46 7.46
CA THR A 92 -9.43 -14.43 7.96
C THR A 92 -10.13 -15.25 6.87
N CYS A 93 -10.13 -14.80 5.61
CA CYS A 93 -10.73 -15.55 4.51
C CYS A 93 -9.89 -16.79 4.15
N PRO A 94 -10.44 -17.76 3.40
CA PRO A 94 -9.71 -18.97 2.98
C PRO A 94 -8.39 -18.67 2.28
N GLU A 95 -8.37 -17.67 1.40
CA GLU A 95 -7.16 -17.28 0.66
C GLU A 95 -6.08 -16.72 1.60
N CYS A 96 -6.46 -15.86 2.55
CA CYS A 96 -5.52 -15.36 3.56
C CYS A 96 -4.99 -16.48 4.46
N ASN A 97 -5.84 -17.40 4.88
CA ASN A 97 -5.44 -18.56 5.69
C ASN A 97 -4.51 -19.51 4.93
N ALA A 98 -4.61 -19.55 3.60
CA ALA A 98 -3.70 -20.30 2.72
C ALA A 98 -2.40 -19.54 2.40
N GLY A 99 -2.21 -18.30 2.90
CA GLY A 99 -1.05 -17.46 2.63
C GLY A 99 -1.13 -16.65 1.33
N HIS A 100 -2.30 -16.56 0.72
CA HIS A 100 -2.54 -15.87 -0.55
C HIS A 100 -3.24 -14.52 -0.35
N HIS A 101 -2.68 -13.65 0.50
CA HIS A 101 -3.27 -12.34 0.84
C HIS A 101 -3.54 -11.46 -0.39
N GLN A 102 -2.73 -11.58 -1.45
CA GLN A 102 -2.86 -10.80 -2.69
C GLN A 102 -4.13 -11.13 -3.52
N VAL A 103 -4.84 -12.18 -3.19
CA VAL A 103 -6.13 -12.57 -3.78
C VAL A 103 -7.23 -12.68 -2.73
N CYS A 104 -7.12 -11.91 -1.66
CA CYS A 104 -8.11 -11.83 -0.59
C CYS A 104 -9.48 -11.37 -1.13
N ASP A 105 -10.57 -12.03 -0.74
CA ASP A 105 -11.93 -11.66 -1.14
C ASP A 105 -12.36 -10.28 -0.63
N SER A 106 -11.76 -9.84 0.48
CA SER A 106 -12.01 -8.54 1.12
C SER A 106 -10.72 -7.70 1.15
N GLN A 107 -10.05 -7.62 0.02
CA GLN A 107 -8.78 -6.91 -0.08
C GLN A 107 -8.92 -5.42 0.20
N PHE A 108 -7.87 -4.86 0.79
CA PHE A 108 -7.68 -3.45 1.02
C PHE A 108 -6.52 -2.96 0.14
N GLN A 109 -6.76 -1.89 -0.63
CA GLN A 109 -5.73 -1.29 -1.49
C GLN A 109 -5.69 0.21 -1.27
N PRO A 110 -4.69 0.76 -0.56
CA PRO A 110 -4.51 2.20 -0.44
C PRO A 110 -4.27 2.81 -1.83
N GLY A 111 -4.90 3.94 -2.12
CA GLY A 111 -4.82 4.58 -3.44
C GLY A 111 -5.74 4.01 -4.52
N PHE A 112 -6.58 3.01 -4.18
CA PHE A 112 -7.60 2.42 -5.06
C PHE A 112 -8.93 2.26 -4.34
N THR A 113 -9.09 1.24 -3.51
CA THR A 113 -10.32 1.02 -2.75
C THR A 113 -10.49 2.02 -1.60
N HIS A 114 -9.39 2.62 -1.15
CA HIS A 114 -9.31 3.61 -0.08
C HIS A 114 -8.33 4.72 -0.48
N TRP A 115 -8.41 5.86 0.20
CA TRP A 115 -7.44 6.93 0.02
C TRP A 115 -6.02 6.44 0.30
N GLY A 116 -5.09 6.87 -0.54
CA GLY A 116 -3.72 6.40 -0.57
C GLY A 116 -2.73 7.34 0.11
N SER A 117 -1.49 7.10 -0.22
CA SER A 117 -0.33 7.67 0.47
C SER A 117 0.28 8.90 -0.20
N PHE A 118 -0.34 9.48 -1.24
CA PHE A 118 0.04 10.84 -1.69
C PHE A 118 -0.51 11.90 -0.73
N ALA A 119 -0.25 11.69 0.56
CA ALA A 119 -0.71 12.49 1.69
C ALA A 119 0.32 12.45 2.83
N GLU A 120 0.16 13.32 3.82
CA GLU A 120 1.02 13.28 5.02
C GLU A 120 0.77 12.03 5.88
N TYR A 121 -0.48 11.52 5.86
CA TYR A 121 -0.90 10.33 6.61
C TYR A 121 -1.78 9.42 5.76
N VAL A 122 -1.74 8.13 6.04
CA VAL A 122 -2.60 7.13 5.41
C VAL A 122 -3.10 6.12 6.43
N GLY A 123 -4.39 5.76 6.35
CA GLY A 123 -4.97 4.68 7.14
C GLY A 123 -4.66 3.33 6.50
N ILE A 124 -4.19 2.37 7.27
CA ILE A 124 -3.94 0.99 6.84
C ILE A 124 -4.78 0.04 7.67
N HIS A 125 -5.61 -0.73 7.01
CA HIS A 125 -6.48 -1.72 7.65
C HIS A 125 -5.75 -3.04 7.91
N TYR A 126 -6.22 -3.82 8.86
CA TYR A 126 -5.68 -5.14 9.23
C TYR A 126 -4.16 -5.07 9.46
N ALA A 127 -3.73 -4.14 10.29
CA ALA A 127 -2.31 -3.80 10.49
C ALA A 127 -1.47 -5.02 10.90
N ASP A 128 -1.98 -5.88 11.79
CA ASP A 128 -1.28 -7.07 12.26
C ASP A 128 -1.02 -8.13 11.17
N VAL A 129 -1.73 -8.02 10.04
CA VAL A 129 -1.59 -8.90 8.87
C VAL A 129 -0.69 -8.27 7.81
N ASN A 130 -0.83 -6.96 7.59
CA ASN A 130 -0.33 -6.32 6.38
C ASN A 130 0.94 -5.49 6.58
N LEU A 131 1.21 -4.98 7.77
CA LEU A 131 2.42 -4.19 7.99
C LEU A 131 3.67 -5.07 8.05
N VAL A 132 4.76 -4.54 7.51
CA VAL A 132 6.09 -5.14 7.52
C VAL A 132 7.04 -4.18 8.23
N ALA A 133 7.70 -4.68 9.28
CA ALA A 133 8.70 -3.90 10.02
C ALA A 133 9.91 -3.57 9.15
N LEU A 134 10.40 -2.35 9.24
CA LEU A 134 11.62 -1.91 8.58
C LEU A 134 12.78 -1.84 9.57
N PRO A 135 13.94 -2.45 9.25
CA PRO A 135 15.14 -2.26 10.04
C PRO A 135 15.61 -0.80 9.98
N ASP A 136 16.29 -0.34 11.03
CA ASP A 136 16.77 1.04 11.12
C ASP A 136 17.75 1.42 10.00
N THR A 137 18.44 0.42 9.45
CA THR A 137 19.41 0.59 8.36
C THR A 137 18.77 0.77 6.98
N LEU A 138 17.47 0.47 6.82
CA LEU A 138 16.78 0.62 5.54
C LEU A 138 16.13 2.00 5.45
N ALA A 139 16.55 2.80 4.47
CA ALA A 139 15.97 4.11 4.23
C ALA A 139 14.52 4.02 3.74
N PHE A 140 13.68 5.01 4.06
CA PHE A 140 12.27 5.00 3.69
C PHE A 140 12.04 5.06 2.18
N ASP A 141 12.84 5.82 1.45
CA ASP A 141 12.75 5.89 -0.01
C ASP A 141 13.00 4.53 -0.68
N THR A 142 14.00 3.79 -0.21
CA THR A 142 14.25 2.42 -0.65
C THR A 142 13.09 1.50 -0.26
N ALA A 143 12.61 1.58 0.98
CA ALA A 143 11.53 0.74 1.48
C ALA A 143 10.20 0.97 0.73
N ALA A 144 9.90 2.20 0.33
CA ALA A 144 8.68 2.52 -0.42
C ALA A 144 8.60 1.76 -1.76
N SER A 145 9.73 1.43 -2.38
CA SER A 145 9.77 0.68 -3.64
C SER A 145 9.46 -0.82 -3.51
N LEU A 146 9.42 -1.36 -2.28
CA LEU A 146 9.29 -2.79 -2.03
C LEU A 146 7.85 -3.29 -2.13
N GLY A 147 6.88 -2.47 -1.71
CA GLY A 147 5.49 -2.90 -1.49
C GLY A 147 4.70 -3.23 -2.76
N CYS A 148 5.11 -2.76 -3.94
CA CYS A 148 4.43 -3.03 -5.21
C CYS A 148 5.36 -3.69 -6.22
N ARG A 149 6.25 -2.92 -6.84
CA ARG A 149 7.06 -3.38 -7.98
C ARG A 149 8.02 -4.51 -7.61
N PHE A 150 8.67 -4.42 -6.45
CA PHE A 150 9.62 -5.45 -6.03
C PHE A 150 8.90 -6.75 -5.65
N VAL A 151 7.90 -6.70 -4.77
CA VAL A 151 7.19 -7.89 -4.30
C VAL A 151 6.48 -8.61 -5.46
N THR A 152 5.92 -7.87 -6.41
CA THR A 152 5.29 -8.42 -7.62
C THR A 152 6.32 -9.14 -8.50
N SER A 153 7.45 -8.50 -8.77
CA SER A 153 8.52 -9.11 -9.59
C SER A 153 9.15 -10.31 -8.90
N PHE A 154 9.38 -10.20 -7.59
CA PHE A 154 9.93 -11.31 -6.79
C PHE A 154 9.01 -12.54 -6.86
N ARG A 155 7.70 -12.36 -6.60
CA ARG A 155 6.73 -13.44 -6.71
C ARG A 155 6.65 -14.01 -8.11
N ALA A 156 6.65 -13.17 -9.14
CA ALA A 156 6.59 -13.63 -10.54
C ALA A 156 7.80 -14.52 -10.90
N VAL A 157 8.99 -14.14 -10.50
CA VAL A 157 10.22 -14.85 -10.84
C VAL A 157 10.43 -16.09 -9.96
N VAL A 158 10.31 -15.92 -8.65
CA VAL A 158 10.67 -16.98 -7.67
C VAL A 158 9.54 -17.98 -7.51
N ASP A 159 8.33 -17.50 -7.17
CA ASP A 159 7.22 -18.41 -6.82
C ASP A 159 6.51 -18.96 -8.06
N GLN A 160 6.20 -18.11 -9.02
CA GLN A 160 5.42 -18.50 -10.20
C GLN A 160 6.32 -19.03 -11.32
N GLY A 161 7.38 -18.31 -11.66
CA GLY A 161 8.34 -18.70 -12.68
C GLY A 161 9.28 -19.81 -12.24
N ARG A 162 9.47 -20.00 -10.93
CA ARG A 162 10.38 -20.99 -10.32
C ARG A 162 11.77 -20.95 -10.95
N VAL A 163 12.24 -19.74 -11.25
CA VAL A 163 13.52 -19.52 -11.91
C VAL A 163 14.65 -19.92 -10.98
N SER A 164 15.59 -20.71 -11.53
CA SER A 164 16.80 -21.16 -10.82
C SER A 164 18.04 -20.49 -11.38
N PRO A 165 19.13 -20.38 -10.60
CA PRO A 165 20.41 -19.84 -11.08
C PRO A 165 20.88 -20.54 -12.37
N GLY A 166 21.34 -19.77 -13.34
CA GLY A 166 21.80 -20.27 -14.64
C GLY A 166 20.73 -20.40 -15.72
N GLN A 167 19.45 -20.18 -15.39
CA GLN A 167 18.37 -20.18 -16.39
C GLN A 167 18.23 -18.80 -17.04
N TRP A 168 17.78 -18.80 -18.30
CA TRP A 168 17.43 -17.59 -19.02
C TRP A 168 16.01 -17.14 -18.68
N VAL A 169 15.84 -15.84 -18.51
CA VAL A 169 14.54 -15.20 -18.29
C VAL A 169 14.34 -14.10 -19.33
N ALA A 170 13.23 -14.16 -20.06
CA ALA A 170 12.82 -13.07 -20.95
C ALA A 170 11.81 -12.18 -20.21
N VAL A 171 12.10 -10.87 -20.15
CA VAL A 171 11.20 -9.87 -19.57
C VAL A 171 10.69 -8.99 -20.71
N HIS A 172 9.36 -8.94 -20.86
CA HIS A 172 8.68 -8.10 -21.85
C HIS A 172 7.95 -6.99 -21.11
N GLY A 173 8.13 -5.73 -21.54
CA GLY A 173 7.51 -4.55 -20.93
C GLY A 173 6.89 -3.62 -21.96
#